data_a1dec4626241d7fef68c0ae6e5fd2473
#
_entry.id   a1dec4626241d7fef68c0ae6e5fd2473
#
_cell.length_a   1.000
_cell.length_b   1.000
_cell.length_c   1.000
_cell.angle_alpha   90.00
_cell.angle_beta   90.00
_cell.angle_gamma   90.00
#
_symmetry.space_group_name_H-M   'P 1'
#
loop_
_entity.id
_entity.type
_entity.pdbx_description
1 polymer ?
#
loop_
_entity_poly.entity_id
_entity_poly.type
_entity_poly.pdbx_seq_one_letter_code
_entity_poly.pdbx_strand_id
1 'polypeptide(L)'
;MDFTKKTTNFVKELEKDQLLHLQEILSEQGWELQECPYCFFKAVKDKTNVAAYTSGKLVVQGKGTSDFVEFVLEPYITGVELPEEREPFLPHAGIDESGKGDFFGPLVVSCVFVENERVAEELSALGVRDSKQIKSDKKIAEIAQKITGIVHGNFAIVVMGPEAYNRAYAKIGSLNRLLAWGHARALENLLEKAPQCPAALADKFGDEHLIRNALLEKGRRIKLDQRTKAESDLAVAAASILARAEFVRRLNALAAIAGVDVLPKGAGSTVDEVAARIAGSGGAELLEKISKKHFSTFEKALKGAKS
;
A
#
# COMPACT_ATOMS: atom_id res chain seq x y z
N MET A 1 -11.32 -5.21 34.46
CA MET A 1 -11.73 -4.01 35.21
C MET A 1 -12.73 -4.44 36.30
N ASP A 2 -12.52 -4.00 37.53
CA ASP A 2 -13.34 -4.42 38.67
C ASP A 2 -14.66 -3.61 38.65
N PHE A 3 -15.77 -4.27 38.31
CA PHE A 3 -17.11 -3.68 38.12
C PHE A 3 -17.92 -3.49 39.41
N THR A 4 -17.29 -3.50 40.55
CA THR A 4 -18.01 -3.38 41.85
C THR A 4 -18.36 -1.94 42.26
N LYS A 5 -17.90 -0.90 41.52
CA LYS A 5 -18.33 0.50 41.73
C LYS A 5 -19.45 0.85 40.75
N LYS A 6 -20.68 1.05 41.21
CA LYS A 6 -21.79 1.58 40.41
C LYS A 6 -21.40 2.93 39.84
N THR A 7 -21.06 2.95 38.57
CA THR A 7 -20.73 4.16 37.83
C THR A 7 -22.00 4.92 37.51
N THR A 8 -22.07 6.20 37.91
CA THR A 8 -23.24 7.07 37.66
C THR A 8 -23.01 8.02 36.48
N ASN A 9 -21.85 7.95 35.85
CA ASN A 9 -21.49 8.76 34.68
C ASN A 9 -20.54 7.94 33.79
N PHE A 10 -20.85 7.85 32.49
CA PHE A 10 -20.06 7.16 31.48
C PHE A 10 -19.99 8.02 30.23
N VAL A 11 -18.82 8.07 29.60
CA VAL A 11 -18.59 8.85 28.37
C VAL A 11 -17.79 8.00 27.39
N LYS A 12 -18.23 7.95 26.14
CA LYS A 12 -17.55 7.25 25.04
C LYS A 12 -17.72 8.02 23.74
N GLU A 13 -16.73 7.96 22.85
CA GLU A 13 -16.86 8.44 21.47
C GLU A 13 -17.35 7.27 20.61
N LEU A 14 -18.35 7.53 19.76
CA LEU A 14 -18.97 6.59 18.85
C LEU A 14 -19.08 7.23 17.47
N GLU A 15 -19.02 6.40 16.45
CA GLU A 15 -19.26 6.82 15.07
C GLU A 15 -20.74 7.19 14.87
N LYS A 16 -21.02 8.00 13.86
CA LYS A 16 -22.37 8.49 13.57
C LYS A 16 -23.37 7.35 13.39
N ASP A 17 -22.99 6.31 12.69
CA ASP A 17 -23.86 5.16 12.39
C ASP A 17 -24.15 4.34 13.65
N GLN A 18 -23.19 4.22 14.55
CA GLN A 18 -23.40 3.61 15.87
C GLN A 18 -24.39 4.43 16.72
N LEU A 19 -24.34 5.76 16.66
CA LEU A 19 -25.27 6.64 17.35
C LEU A 19 -26.69 6.54 16.78
N LEU A 20 -26.85 6.45 15.46
CA LEU A 20 -28.14 6.28 14.82
C LEU A 20 -28.75 4.91 15.14
N HIS A 21 -27.95 3.85 15.09
CA HIS A 21 -28.38 2.50 15.48
C HIS A 21 -28.78 2.44 16.96
N LEU A 22 -28.02 3.09 17.84
CA LEU A 22 -28.38 3.20 19.25
C LEU A 22 -29.73 3.91 19.45
N GLN A 23 -30.00 4.98 18.69
CA GLN A 23 -31.29 5.69 18.74
C GLN A 23 -32.47 4.79 18.39
N GLU A 24 -32.33 3.94 17.35
CA GLU A 24 -33.33 2.97 16.95
C GLU A 24 -33.62 1.96 18.07
N ILE A 25 -32.56 1.35 18.62
CA ILE A 25 -32.67 0.39 19.74
C ILE A 25 -33.37 1.03 20.93
N LEU A 26 -33.00 2.24 21.32
CA LEU A 26 -33.61 2.93 22.45
C LEU A 26 -35.08 3.25 22.21
N SER A 27 -35.43 3.63 20.97
CA SER A 27 -36.83 3.84 20.58
C SER A 27 -37.65 2.55 20.72
N GLU A 28 -37.15 1.42 20.20
CA GLU A 28 -37.78 0.12 20.27
C GLU A 28 -37.94 -0.41 21.72
N GLN A 29 -36.94 -0.09 22.54
CA GLN A 29 -36.98 -0.47 23.99
C GLN A 29 -37.81 0.47 24.83
N GLY A 30 -38.51 1.44 24.25
CA GLY A 30 -39.44 2.34 24.96
C GLY A 30 -38.75 3.41 25.80
N TRP A 31 -37.59 3.92 25.32
CA TRP A 31 -36.97 5.11 25.91
C TRP A 31 -37.68 6.36 25.39
N GLU A 32 -37.86 7.35 26.26
CA GLU A 32 -38.42 8.64 25.90
C GLU A 32 -37.34 9.47 25.17
N LEU A 33 -37.54 9.73 23.86
CA LEU A 33 -36.64 10.57 23.09
C LEU A 33 -37.00 12.04 23.29
N GLN A 34 -36.02 12.87 23.59
CA GLN A 34 -36.16 14.31 23.83
C GLN A 34 -35.28 15.11 22.89
N GLU A 35 -35.71 16.29 22.46
CA GLU A 35 -34.87 17.22 21.75
C GLU A 35 -33.78 17.80 22.68
N CYS A 36 -32.57 17.93 22.14
CA CYS A 36 -31.43 18.46 22.87
C CYS A 36 -30.55 19.28 21.89
N PRO A 37 -30.22 20.53 22.22
CA PRO A 37 -29.33 21.35 21.40
C PRO A 37 -27.98 20.65 21.20
N TYR A 38 -27.48 20.62 19.96
CA TYR A 38 -26.23 19.99 19.58
C TYR A 38 -26.14 18.47 19.83
N CYS A 39 -27.27 17.80 20.01
CA CYS A 39 -27.35 16.35 20.10
C CYS A 39 -27.94 15.74 18.82
N PHE A 40 -27.55 14.52 18.48
CA PHE A 40 -28.32 13.68 17.57
C PHE A 40 -29.63 13.24 18.22
N PHE A 41 -29.54 12.84 19.49
CA PHE A 41 -30.72 12.54 20.33
C PHE A 41 -30.35 12.62 21.81
N LYS A 42 -31.40 12.76 22.63
CA LYS A 42 -31.34 12.53 24.05
C LYS A 42 -32.44 11.53 24.41
N ALA A 43 -32.10 10.49 25.17
CA ALA A 43 -33.04 9.48 25.59
C ALA A 43 -33.10 9.38 27.13
N VAL A 44 -34.28 9.21 27.68
CA VAL A 44 -34.49 9.11 29.12
C VAL A 44 -35.36 7.88 29.43
N LYS A 45 -34.91 7.08 30.38
CA LYS A 45 -35.71 5.98 30.94
C LYS A 45 -35.36 5.77 32.39
N ASP A 46 -36.38 5.65 33.24
CA ASP A 46 -36.24 5.53 34.68
C ASP A 46 -35.35 6.63 35.28
N LYS A 47 -34.17 6.28 35.78
CA LYS A 47 -33.20 7.21 36.39
C LYS A 47 -31.93 7.29 35.57
N THR A 48 -32.00 7.09 34.24
CA THR A 48 -30.88 7.09 33.32
C THR A 48 -31.14 8.05 32.18
N ASN A 49 -30.17 8.90 31.90
CA ASN A 49 -30.16 9.83 30.76
C ASN A 49 -29.02 9.45 29.81
N VAL A 50 -29.31 9.36 28.52
CA VAL A 50 -28.38 9.11 27.44
C VAL A 50 -28.42 10.30 26.51
N ALA A 51 -27.28 10.97 26.27
CA ALA A 51 -27.17 12.09 25.36
C ALA A 51 -26.07 11.79 24.32
N ALA A 52 -26.45 11.78 23.06
CA ALA A 52 -25.56 11.59 21.90
C ALA A 52 -25.33 12.92 21.20
N TYR A 53 -24.14 13.48 21.32
CA TYR A 53 -23.79 14.78 20.76
C TYR A 53 -23.35 14.68 19.29
N THR A 54 -23.57 15.76 18.53
CA THR A 54 -23.14 15.85 17.11
C THR A 54 -21.63 15.74 16.91
N SER A 55 -20.85 15.86 17.99
CA SER A 55 -19.40 15.62 18.00
C SER A 55 -19.00 14.15 18.03
N GLY A 56 -19.96 13.20 18.06
CA GLY A 56 -19.70 11.77 18.23
C GLY A 56 -19.67 11.31 19.70
N LYS A 57 -19.81 12.23 20.66
CA LYS A 57 -19.68 11.94 22.09
C LYS A 57 -21.01 11.44 22.65
N LEU A 58 -21.00 10.22 23.19
CA LEU A 58 -22.09 9.66 23.98
C LEU A 58 -21.84 9.90 25.47
N VAL A 59 -22.83 10.42 26.18
CA VAL A 59 -22.80 10.64 27.65
C VAL A 59 -23.97 9.93 28.26
N VAL A 60 -23.71 9.03 29.23
CA VAL A 60 -24.73 8.30 29.99
C VAL A 60 -24.62 8.69 31.45
N GLN A 61 -25.73 9.11 32.02
CA GLN A 61 -25.78 9.59 33.42
C GLN A 61 -26.97 9.03 34.15
N GLY A 62 -26.79 8.74 35.44
CA GLY A 62 -27.83 8.28 36.32
C GLY A 62 -27.56 6.95 37.02
N LYS A 63 -28.49 6.49 37.82
CA LYS A 63 -28.30 5.27 38.64
C LYS A 63 -28.26 3.98 37.81
N GLY A 64 -28.83 3.98 36.60
CA GLY A 64 -28.82 2.83 35.68
C GLY A 64 -27.68 2.88 34.67
N THR A 65 -26.66 3.76 34.81
CA THR A 65 -25.54 3.86 33.87
C THR A 65 -24.79 2.54 33.67
N SER A 66 -24.51 1.81 34.76
CA SER A 66 -23.80 0.51 34.66
C SER A 66 -24.64 -0.51 33.89
N ASP A 67 -25.93 -0.62 34.22
CA ASP A 67 -26.84 -1.56 33.57
C ASP A 67 -27.02 -1.21 32.07
N PHE A 68 -27.09 0.10 31.74
CA PHE A 68 -27.16 0.55 30.36
C PHE A 68 -25.91 0.16 29.58
N VAL A 69 -24.71 0.36 30.13
CA VAL A 69 -23.45 0.00 29.47
C VAL A 69 -23.37 -1.50 29.25
N GLU A 70 -23.66 -2.31 30.29
CA GLU A 70 -23.54 -3.77 30.29
C GLU A 70 -24.59 -4.44 29.39
N PHE A 71 -25.86 -3.97 29.40
CA PHE A 71 -26.98 -4.67 28.76
C PHE A 71 -27.47 -4.01 27.47
N VAL A 72 -27.03 -2.77 27.16
CA VAL A 72 -27.43 -2.07 25.93
C VAL A 72 -26.21 -1.66 25.11
N LEU A 73 -25.28 -0.90 25.69
CA LEU A 73 -24.18 -0.33 24.91
C LEU A 73 -23.19 -1.40 24.46
N GLU A 74 -22.72 -2.27 25.37
CA GLU A 74 -21.75 -3.30 25.03
C GLU A 74 -22.32 -4.37 24.08
N PRO A 75 -23.50 -4.97 24.31
CA PRO A 75 -24.02 -6.00 23.43
C PRO A 75 -24.47 -5.54 22.06
N TYR A 76 -25.03 -4.32 21.96
CA TYR A 76 -25.67 -3.87 20.73
C TYR A 76 -24.84 -2.86 19.93
N ILE A 77 -23.91 -2.16 20.55
CA ILE A 77 -23.16 -1.08 19.90
C ILE A 77 -21.65 -1.33 19.89
N THR A 78 -21.07 -1.72 21.02
CA THR A 78 -19.61 -1.82 21.13
C THR A 78 -19.09 -3.25 21.06
N GLY A 79 -19.93 -4.25 21.32
CA GLY A 79 -19.63 -5.66 21.15
C GLY A 79 -20.13 -6.24 19.83
N VAL A 80 -21.00 -5.55 19.11
CA VAL A 80 -21.40 -5.88 17.75
C VAL A 80 -20.40 -5.18 16.81
N GLU A 81 -19.56 -5.94 16.10
CA GLU A 81 -19.02 -5.45 14.85
C GLU A 81 -20.24 -5.23 13.95
N LEU A 82 -20.66 -3.95 13.81
CA LEU A 82 -21.57 -3.59 12.73
C LEU A 82 -20.92 -4.13 11.46
N PRO A 83 -21.66 -4.87 10.59
CA PRO A 83 -21.12 -5.18 9.28
C PRO A 83 -20.70 -3.82 8.69
N GLU A 84 -19.42 -3.57 8.56
CA GLU A 84 -18.98 -2.48 7.70
C GLU A 84 -19.77 -2.70 6.41
N GLU A 85 -20.55 -1.71 5.97
CA GLU A 85 -21.00 -1.67 4.58
C GLU A 85 -19.72 -1.63 3.77
N ARG A 86 -19.17 -2.83 3.48
CA ARG A 86 -18.00 -2.96 2.64
C ARG A 86 -18.41 -2.41 1.28
N GLU A 87 -17.87 -1.26 0.95
CA GLU A 87 -18.00 -0.78 -0.42
C GLU A 87 -17.68 -1.96 -1.35
N PRO A 88 -18.54 -2.27 -2.31
CA PRO A 88 -18.34 -3.41 -3.19
C PRO A 88 -16.95 -3.31 -3.81
N PHE A 89 -16.20 -4.40 -3.78
CA PHE A 89 -14.87 -4.45 -4.38
C PHE A 89 -14.95 -4.07 -5.86
N LEU A 90 -14.22 -3.04 -6.26
CA LEU A 90 -14.14 -2.63 -7.66
C LEU A 90 -12.91 -3.26 -8.32
N PRO A 91 -13.08 -4.11 -9.35
CA PRO A 91 -11.96 -4.70 -10.07
C PRO A 91 -11.02 -3.63 -10.63
N HIS A 92 -9.73 -3.73 -10.34
CA HIS A 92 -8.73 -2.79 -10.85
C HIS A 92 -7.32 -3.38 -10.81
N ALA A 93 -6.42 -2.78 -11.58
CA ALA A 93 -5.00 -3.08 -11.52
C ALA A 93 -4.27 -2.12 -10.58
N GLY A 94 -3.30 -2.62 -9.82
CA GLY A 94 -2.35 -1.83 -9.04
C GLY A 94 -0.98 -1.81 -9.71
N ILE A 95 -0.29 -0.67 -9.68
CA ILE A 95 1.05 -0.51 -10.28
C ILE A 95 1.99 0.07 -9.24
N ASP A 96 3.18 -0.54 -9.10
CA ASP A 96 4.25 -0.03 -8.23
C ASP A 96 5.62 -0.42 -8.78
N GLU A 97 6.69 0.20 -8.23
CA GLU A 97 8.07 -0.02 -8.66
C GLU A 97 9.01 -0.39 -7.51
N SER A 98 10.15 -0.99 -7.88
CA SER A 98 11.30 -1.21 -7.01
C SER A 98 12.61 -0.87 -7.72
N GLY A 99 13.62 -0.47 -6.94
CA GLY A 99 14.93 -0.13 -7.48
C GLY A 99 15.13 1.35 -7.85
N LYS A 100 14.13 2.22 -7.65
CA LYS A 100 14.21 3.66 -7.95
C LYS A 100 15.30 4.38 -7.16
N GLY A 101 15.41 4.07 -5.86
CA GLY A 101 16.38 4.67 -4.94
C GLY A 101 17.68 3.86 -4.76
N ASP A 102 17.86 2.77 -5.51
CA ASP A 102 18.99 1.87 -5.38
C ASP A 102 20.05 2.16 -6.47
N PHE A 103 21.28 2.34 -6.06
CA PHE A 103 22.40 2.52 -6.98
C PHE A 103 22.66 1.27 -7.80
N PHE A 104 22.75 0.11 -7.15
CA PHE A 104 22.90 -1.18 -7.80
C PHE A 104 21.55 -1.73 -8.27
N GLY A 105 21.58 -2.55 -9.30
CA GLY A 105 20.43 -3.28 -9.75
C GLY A 105 19.52 -2.56 -10.76
N PRO A 106 18.46 -3.23 -11.21
CA PRO A 106 17.52 -2.73 -12.20
C PRO A 106 16.54 -1.69 -11.64
N LEU A 107 15.79 -1.07 -12.54
CA LEU A 107 14.46 -0.54 -12.23
C LEU A 107 13.43 -1.60 -12.59
N VAL A 108 12.55 -1.95 -11.67
CA VAL A 108 11.49 -2.94 -11.89
C VAL A 108 10.15 -2.27 -11.66
N VAL A 109 9.21 -2.43 -12.58
CA VAL A 109 7.82 -2.00 -12.44
C VAL A 109 6.93 -3.22 -12.57
N SER A 110 5.96 -3.36 -11.68
CA SER A 110 4.98 -4.43 -11.68
C SER A 110 3.57 -3.87 -11.77
N CYS A 111 2.69 -4.60 -12.43
CA CYS A 111 1.27 -4.32 -12.51
C CYS A 111 0.50 -5.61 -12.19
N VAL A 112 -0.46 -5.55 -11.26
CA VAL A 112 -1.25 -6.71 -10.80
C VAL A 112 -2.73 -6.37 -10.90
N PHE A 113 -3.52 -7.19 -11.58
CA PHE A 113 -4.97 -7.04 -11.67
C PHE A 113 -5.66 -7.94 -10.66
N VAL A 114 -6.44 -7.32 -9.77
CA VAL A 114 -7.35 -7.98 -8.84
C VAL A 114 -8.74 -7.94 -9.47
N GLU A 115 -9.19 -9.08 -9.98
CA GLU A 115 -10.35 -9.14 -10.86
C GLU A 115 -11.70 -9.25 -10.12
N ASN A 116 -11.69 -9.71 -8.88
CA ASN A 116 -12.91 -9.90 -8.09
C ASN A 116 -12.62 -9.92 -6.59
N GLU A 117 -13.68 -9.90 -5.80
CA GLU A 117 -13.63 -9.87 -4.34
C GLU A 117 -12.93 -11.11 -3.75
N ARG A 118 -13.15 -12.29 -4.32
CA ARG A 118 -12.50 -13.53 -3.86
C ARG A 118 -10.97 -13.43 -3.96
N VAL A 119 -10.44 -12.94 -5.08
CA VAL A 119 -9.00 -12.70 -5.26
C VAL A 119 -8.50 -11.67 -4.26
N ALA A 120 -9.29 -10.62 -3.99
CA ALA A 120 -8.95 -9.62 -2.99
C ALA A 120 -8.87 -10.22 -1.58
N GLU A 121 -9.82 -11.07 -1.19
CA GLU A 121 -9.82 -11.77 0.10
C GLU A 121 -8.61 -12.71 0.26
N GLU A 122 -8.29 -13.50 -0.77
CA GLU A 122 -7.13 -14.39 -0.76
C GLU A 122 -5.81 -13.62 -0.61
N LEU A 123 -5.65 -12.48 -1.30
CA LEU A 123 -4.49 -11.59 -1.15
C LEU A 123 -4.45 -10.93 0.24
N SER A 124 -5.59 -10.51 0.77
CA SER A 124 -5.69 -9.93 2.11
C SER A 124 -5.30 -10.93 3.18
N ALA A 125 -5.78 -12.17 3.10
CA ALA A 125 -5.42 -13.26 3.99
C ALA A 125 -3.93 -13.62 3.95
N LEU A 126 -3.26 -13.36 2.82
CA LEU A 126 -1.81 -13.52 2.68
C LEU A 126 -1.00 -12.42 3.39
N GLY A 127 -1.65 -11.35 3.88
CA GLY A 127 -1.01 -10.23 4.57
C GLY A 127 -0.25 -9.29 3.62
N VAL A 128 -0.72 -9.13 2.38
CA VAL A 128 -0.06 -8.32 1.34
C VAL A 128 0.10 -6.85 1.75
N ARG A 129 -0.87 -6.27 2.49
CA ARG A 129 -0.84 -4.88 2.95
C ARG A 129 0.30 -4.57 3.94
N ASP A 130 0.74 -5.56 4.71
CA ASP A 130 1.78 -5.42 5.72
C ASP A 130 3.20 -5.64 5.17
N SER A 131 3.36 -5.73 3.85
CA SER A 131 4.61 -6.10 3.18
C SER A 131 5.78 -5.16 3.46
N LYS A 132 5.52 -3.88 3.79
CA LYS A 132 6.57 -2.92 4.20
C LYS A 132 7.29 -3.34 5.48
N GLN A 133 6.63 -4.11 6.34
CA GLN A 133 7.21 -4.64 7.58
C GLN A 133 8.07 -5.88 7.33
N ILE A 134 7.96 -6.50 6.16
CA ILE A 134 8.71 -7.72 5.84
C ILE A 134 10.14 -7.37 5.47
N LYS A 135 11.07 -7.62 6.39
CA LYS A 135 12.52 -7.37 6.19
C LYS A 135 13.22 -8.47 5.42
N SER A 136 12.71 -9.70 5.45
CA SER A 136 13.34 -10.87 4.84
C SER A 136 13.06 -10.97 3.35
N ASP A 137 14.11 -10.94 2.52
CA ASP A 137 14.02 -11.12 1.07
C ASP A 137 13.49 -12.51 0.69
N LYS A 138 13.83 -13.55 1.48
CA LYS A 138 13.29 -14.90 1.30
C LYS A 138 11.77 -14.92 1.47
N LYS A 139 11.25 -14.28 2.53
CA LYS A 139 9.81 -14.19 2.77
C LYS A 139 9.09 -13.39 1.68
N ILE A 140 9.71 -12.32 1.16
CA ILE A 140 9.17 -11.57 0.02
C ILE A 140 9.05 -12.45 -1.22
N ALA A 141 10.06 -13.27 -1.54
CA ALA A 141 10.01 -14.20 -2.67
C ALA A 141 8.91 -15.26 -2.51
N GLU A 142 8.73 -15.81 -1.31
CA GLU A 142 7.68 -16.78 -1.00
C GLU A 142 6.27 -16.18 -1.17
N ILE A 143 6.07 -14.94 -0.69
CA ILE A 143 4.80 -14.23 -0.84
C ILE A 143 4.54 -13.88 -2.31
N ALA A 144 5.55 -13.41 -3.04
CA ALA A 144 5.44 -13.12 -4.47
C ALA A 144 5.00 -14.35 -5.27
N GLN A 145 5.54 -15.53 -4.97
CA GLN A 145 5.12 -16.77 -5.60
C GLN A 145 3.64 -17.10 -5.32
N LYS A 146 3.17 -16.90 -4.09
CA LYS A 146 1.76 -17.10 -3.75
C LYS A 146 0.87 -16.09 -4.46
N ILE A 147 1.25 -14.80 -4.52
CA ILE A 147 0.51 -13.77 -5.26
C ILE A 147 0.33 -14.20 -6.73
N THR A 148 1.39 -14.66 -7.41
CA THR A 148 1.29 -15.08 -8.82
C THR A 148 0.32 -16.24 -9.03
N GLY A 149 0.20 -17.14 -8.05
CA GLY A 149 -0.78 -18.22 -8.05
C GLY A 149 -2.22 -17.69 -7.86
N ILE A 150 -2.44 -16.80 -6.90
CA ILE A 150 -3.76 -16.24 -6.58
C ILE A 150 -4.32 -15.42 -7.74
N VAL A 151 -3.49 -14.58 -8.38
CA VAL A 151 -3.94 -13.72 -9.49
C VAL A 151 -3.98 -14.44 -10.85
N HIS A 152 -3.73 -15.76 -10.89
CA HIS A 152 -3.85 -16.61 -12.09
C HIS A 152 -3.17 -16.06 -13.35
N GLY A 153 -1.99 -15.42 -13.20
CA GLY A 153 -1.26 -14.83 -14.32
C GLY A 153 -1.68 -13.41 -14.71
N ASN A 154 -2.69 -12.83 -14.05
CA ASN A 154 -3.14 -11.45 -14.26
C ASN A 154 -2.15 -10.44 -13.67
N PHE A 155 -0.90 -10.53 -14.07
CA PHE A 155 0.17 -9.59 -13.71
C PHE A 155 1.16 -9.40 -14.85
N ALA A 156 1.88 -8.29 -14.81
CA ALA A 156 3.00 -8.00 -15.70
C ALA A 156 4.16 -7.40 -14.91
N ILE A 157 5.40 -7.77 -15.27
CA ILE A 157 6.62 -7.22 -14.68
C ILE A 157 7.48 -6.70 -15.82
N VAL A 158 7.91 -5.46 -15.72
CA VAL A 158 8.86 -4.82 -16.64
C VAL A 158 10.17 -4.60 -15.90
N VAL A 159 11.25 -5.15 -16.43
CA VAL A 159 12.59 -5.03 -15.86
C VAL A 159 13.48 -4.21 -16.80
N MET A 160 14.00 -3.10 -16.30
CA MET A 160 15.00 -2.30 -16.96
C MET A 160 16.36 -2.52 -16.27
N GLY A 161 17.17 -3.43 -16.81
CA GLY A 161 18.52 -3.70 -16.27
C GLY A 161 19.42 -2.46 -16.34
N PRO A 162 20.55 -2.43 -15.58
CA PRO A 162 21.38 -1.24 -15.45
C PRO A 162 21.85 -0.66 -16.79
N GLU A 163 22.32 -1.48 -17.72
CA GLU A 163 22.77 -1.00 -19.03
C GLU A 163 21.62 -0.38 -19.86
N ALA A 164 20.43 -1.02 -19.88
CA ALA A 164 19.26 -0.47 -20.57
C ALA A 164 18.78 0.81 -19.89
N TYR A 165 18.80 0.84 -18.56
CA TYR A 165 18.50 2.00 -17.75
C TYR A 165 19.44 3.16 -18.08
N ASN A 166 20.76 2.94 -18.10
CA ASN A 166 21.76 3.95 -18.37
C ASN A 166 21.60 4.54 -19.78
N ARG A 167 21.37 3.68 -20.81
CA ARG A 167 21.08 4.15 -22.17
C ARG A 167 19.79 4.98 -22.25
N ALA A 168 18.74 4.55 -21.60
CA ALA A 168 17.47 5.26 -21.61
C ALA A 168 17.54 6.57 -20.82
N TYR A 169 18.20 6.56 -19.65
CA TYR A 169 18.40 7.77 -18.84
C TYR A 169 19.23 8.83 -19.58
N ALA A 170 20.29 8.43 -20.28
CA ALA A 170 21.10 9.34 -21.07
C ALA A 170 20.31 10.06 -22.19
N LYS A 171 19.27 9.40 -22.74
CA LYS A 171 18.40 10.00 -23.77
C LYS A 171 17.28 10.86 -23.19
N ILE A 172 16.69 10.43 -22.06
CA ILE A 172 15.47 11.03 -21.49
C ILE A 172 15.81 12.13 -20.46
N GLY A 173 16.93 11.98 -19.71
CA GLY A 173 17.41 12.92 -18.69
C GLY A 173 16.49 13.06 -17.46
N SER A 174 15.52 12.15 -17.27
CA SER A 174 14.52 12.27 -16.20
C SER A 174 14.08 10.90 -15.70
N LEU A 175 14.30 10.67 -14.41
CA LEU A 175 13.83 9.47 -13.72
C LEU A 175 12.30 9.34 -13.76
N ASN A 176 11.57 10.44 -13.53
CA ASN A 176 10.11 10.42 -13.54
C ASN A 176 9.55 10.05 -14.93
N ARG A 177 10.19 10.45 -16.02
CA ARG A 177 9.80 10.02 -17.36
C ARG A 177 10.10 8.54 -17.62
N LEU A 178 11.21 8.01 -17.08
CA LEU A 178 11.51 6.57 -17.15
C LEU A 178 10.50 5.75 -16.36
N LEU A 179 10.12 6.22 -15.17
CA LEU A 179 9.07 5.60 -14.36
C LEU A 179 7.74 5.61 -15.11
N ALA A 180 7.33 6.75 -15.65
CA ALA A 180 6.11 6.88 -16.43
C ALA A 180 6.07 5.88 -17.60
N TRP A 181 7.19 5.75 -18.33
CA TRP A 181 7.32 4.74 -19.38
C TRP A 181 7.19 3.32 -18.85
N GLY A 182 7.85 3.00 -17.73
CA GLY A 182 7.80 1.68 -17.10
C GLY A 182 6.38 1.31 -16.66
N HIS A 183 5.68 2.24 -16.00
CA HIS A 183 4.28 2.07 -15.57
C HIS A 183 3.35 1.87 -16.76
N ALA A 184 3.46 2.70 -17.80
CA ALA A 184 2.66 2.57 -19.01
C ALA A 184 2.91 1.23 -19.72
N ARG A 185 4.16 0.77 -19.79
CA ARG A 185 4.53 -0.51 -20.39
C ARG A 185 4.02 -1.69 -19.56
N ALA A 186 4.14 -1.66 -18.24
CA ALA A 186 3.63 -2.70 -17.37
C ALA A 186 2.10 -2.84 -17.48
N LEU A 187 1.39 -1.70 -17.52
CA LEU A 187 -0.05 -1.67 -17.72
C LEU A 187 -0.45 -2.23 -19.09
N GLU A 188 0.22 -1.82 -20.17
CA GLU A 188 -0.06 -2.33 -21.52
C GLU A 188 0.13 -3.85 -21.60
N ASN A 189 1.24 -4.36 -21.05
CA ASN A 189 1.53 -5.79 -21.01
C ASN A 189 0.50 -6.57 -20.16
N LEU A 190 -0.04 -5.96 -19.09
CA LEU A 190 -1.13 -6.55 -18.32
C LEU A 190 -2.41 -6.62 -19.15
N LEU A 191 -2.79 -5.51 -19.81
CA LEU A 191 -4.02 -5.42 -20.60
C LEU A 191 -4.01 -6.34 -21.84
N GLU A 192 -2.86 -6.83 -22.25
CA GLU A 192 -2.77 -7.91 -23.25
C GLU A 192 -3.27 -9.24 -22.70
N LYS A 193 -3.08 -9.50 -21.41
CA LYS A 193 -3.49 -10.73 -20.73
C LYS A 193 -4.89 -10.62 -20.12
N ALA A 194 -5.22 -9.44 -19.63
CA ALA A 194 -6.48 -9.14 -18.93
C ALA A 194 -7.19 -7.92 -19.58
N PRO A 195 -7.71 -8.05 -20.80
CA PRO A 195 -8.36 -6.94 -21.53
C PRO A 195 -9.64 -6.46 -20.84
N GLN A 196 -10.22 -7.24 -19.93
CA GLN A 196 -11.39 -6.91 -19.12
C GLN A 196 -11.07 -5.97 -17.94
N CYS A 197 -9.81 -5.67 -17.64
CA CYS A 197 -9.43 -4.78 -16.55
C CYS A 197 -9.96 -3.36 -16.80
N PRO A 198 -10.86 -2.82 -15.94
CA PRO A 198 -11.55 -1.55 -16.23
C PRO A 198 -10.79 -0.31 -15.80
N ALA A 199 -9.89 -0.44 -14.83
CA ALA A 199 -9.20 0.68 -14.21
C ALA A 199 -7.84 0.27 -13.66
N ALA A 200 -6.97 1.25 -13.43
CA ALA A 200 -5.69 1.06 -12.76
C ALA A 200 -5.42 2.17 -11.73
N LEU A 201 -4.70 1.81 -10.67
CA LEU A 201 -4.21 2.70 -9.63
C LEU A 201 -2.69 2.59 -9.55
N ALA A 202 -2.00 3.73 -9.54
CA ALA A 202 -0.55 3.79 -9.34
C ALA A 202 -0.19 4.64 -8.11
N ASP A 203 0.92 4.30 -7.44
CA ASP A 203 1.50 5.22 -6.46
C ASP A 203 2.03 6.47 -7.15
N LYS A 204 1.81 7.64 -6.52
CA LYS A 204 2.18 8.93 -7.12
C LYS A 204 3.67 9.18 -6.97
N PHE A 205 4.40 9.18 -8.08
CA PHE A 205 5.84 9.46 -8.12
C PHE A 205 6.20 10.80 -8.79
N GLY A 206 5.22 11.52 -9.36
CA GLY A 206 5.45 12.77 -10.07
C GLY A 206 4.16 13.43 -10.55
N ASP A 207 4.29 14.24 -11.61
CA ASP A 207 3.14 14.87 -12.26
C ASP A 207 2.29 13.80 -12.97
N GLU A 208 0.97 13.86 -12.78
CA GLU A 208 -0.01 12.92 -13.37
C GLU A 208 0.04 12.89 -14.89
N HIS A 209 0.35 14.01 -15.52
CA HIS A 209 0.49 14.10 -16.98
C HIS A 209 1.61 13.21 -17.52
N LEU A 210 2.65 12.90 -16.73
CA LEU A 210 3.76 12.06 -17.19
C LEU A 210 3.30 10.64 -17.52
N ILE A 211 2.52 9.99 -16.66
CA ILE A 211 2.00 8.66 -16.95
C ILE A 211 0.98 8.72 -18.08
N ARG A 212 0.02 9.66 -18.03
CA ARG A 212 -1.01 9.81 -19.08
C ARG A 212 -0.40 9.98 -20.47
N ASN A 213 0.67 10.79 -20.58
CA ASN A 213 1.37 10.99 -21.85
C ASN A 213 2.18 9.77 -22.29
N ALA A 214 2.60 8.92 -21.36
CA ALA A 214 3.32 7.68 -21.66
C ALA A 214 2.41 6.50 -21.99
N LEU A 215 1.10 6.58 -21.71
CA LEU A 215 0.13 5.51 -21.95
C LEU A 215 0.11 5.11 -23.42
N LEU A 216 0.13 3.80 -23.66
CA LEU A 216 0.01 3.18 -24.96
C LEU A 216 -1.47 2.94 -25.31
N GLU A 217 -1.73 2.21 -26.39
CA GLU A 217 -3.07 2.11 -26.98
C GLU A 217 -4.13 1.57 -26.01
N LYS A 218 -3.84 0.47 -25.33
CA LYS A 218 -4.80 -0.17 -24.40
C LYS A 218 -4.93 0.61 -23.10
N GLY A 219 -3.80 1.10 -22.55
CA GLY A 219 -3.79 1.90 -21.33
C GLY A 219 -4.58 3.20 -21.44
N ARG A 220 -4.72 3.78 -22.63
CA ARG A 220 -5.55 4.98 -22.87
C ARG A 220 -7.06 4.72 -22.81
N ARG A 221 -7.48 3.46 -22.88
CA ARG A 221 -8.90 3.06 -22.90
C ARG A 221 -9.49 2.84 -21.52
N ILE A 222 -8.65 2.74 -20.48
CA ILE A 222 -9.08 2.51 -19.11
C ILE A 222 -8.85 3.75 -18.23
N LYS A 223 -9.56 3.80 -17.11
CA LYS A 223 -9.36 4.85 -16.11
C LYS A 223 -8.05 4.57 -15.36
N LEU A 224 -7.11 5.53 -15.38
CA LEU A 224 -5.89 5.49 -14.57
C LEU A 224 -5.91 6.60 -13.54
N ASP A 225 -5.90 6.24 -12.27
CA ASP A 225 -5.78 7.13 -11.13
C ASP A 225 -4.40 7.01 -10.47
N GLN A 226 -3.95 8.10 -9.82
CA GLN A 226 -2.73 8.14 -9.02
C GLN A 226 -3.05 8.68 -7.63
N ARG A 227 -2.57 8.00 -6.59
CA ARG A 227 -2.71 8.45 -5.20
C ARG A 227 -1.37 8.41 -4.48
N THR A 228 -1.16 9.36 -3.58
CA THR A 228 -0.08 9.26 -2.59
C THR A 228 -0.44 8.18 -1.58
N LYS A 229 0.54 7.36 -1.19
CA LYS A 229 0.35 6.21 -0.30
C LYS A 229 -0.64 5.18 -0.88
N ALA A 230 -0.61 4.97 -2.19
CA ALA A 230 -1.46 3.98 -2.86
C ALA A 230 -1.15 2.54 -2.42
N GLU A 231 -0.05 2.29 -1.75
CA GLU A 231 0.28 1.00 -1.14
C GLU A 231 -0.73 0.49 -0.09
N SER A 232 -1.64 1.34 0.39
CA SER A 232 -2.78 0.90 1.21
C SER A 232 -3.81 0.12 0.37
N ASP A 233 -3.81 0.30 -0.94
CA ASP A 233 -4.58 -0.48 -1.89
C ASP A 233 -3.97 -1.87 -2.08
N LEU A 234 -4.82 -2.89 -2.16
CA LEU A 234 -4.40 -4.29 -2.19
C LEU A 234 -3.69 -4.67 -3.50
N ALA A 235 -4.17 -4.16 -4.63
CA ALA A 235 -3.58 -4.43 -5.93
C ALA A 235 -2.20 -3.75 -6.05
N VAL A 236 -2.06 -2.51 -5.57
CA VAL A 236 -0.78 -1.78 -5.51
C VAL A 236 0.20 -2.47 -4.56
N ALA A 237 -0.26 -2.92 -3.38
CA ALA A 237 0.58 -3.64 -2.44
C ALA A 237 1.07 -4.98 -3.02
N ALA A 238 0.23 -5.71 -3.75
CA ALA A 238 0.64 -6.93 -4.46
C ALA A 238 1.68 -6.62 -5.55
N ALA A 239 1.48 -5.54 -6.32
CA ALA A 239 2.44 -5.09 -7.32
C ALA A 239 3.79 -4.74 -6.68
N SER A 240 3.79 -4.02 -5.55
CA SER A 240 4.99 -3.68 -4.78
C SER A 240 5.81 -4.91 -4.40
N ILE A 241 5.14 -5.97 -3.88
CA ILE A 241 5.81 -7.22 -3.53
C ILE A 241 6.43 -7.89 -4.75
N LEU A 242 5.71 -7.98 -5.88
CA LEU A 242 6.23 -8.57 -7.10
C LEU A 242 7.43 -7.79 -7.65
N ALA A 243 7.35 -6.45 -7.67
CA ALA A 243 8.46 -5.60 -8.10
C ALA A 243 9.69 -5.78 -7.21
N ARG A 244 9.51 -5.82 -5.88
CA ARG A 244 10.59 -6.04 -4.92
C ARG A 244 11.21 -7.43 -5.02
N ALA A 245 10.41 -8.47 -5.18
CA ALA A 245 10.91 -9.83 -5.35
C ALA A 245 11.79 -9.97 -6.59
N GLU A 246 11.33 -9.45 -7.73
CA GLU A 246 12.09 -9.47 -8.98
C GLU A 246 13.35 -8.59 -8.88
N PHE A 247 13.27 -7.42 -8.25
CA PHE A 247 14.44 -6.57 -8.00
C PHE A 247 15.52 -7.33 -7.22
N VAL A 248 15.16 -7.98 -6.10
CA VAL A 248 16.11 -8.75 -5.27
C VAL A 248 16.71 -9.90 -6.06
N ARG A 249 15.89 -10.64 -6.80
CA ARG A 249 16.35 -11.75 -7.64
C ARG A 249 17.41 -11.29 -8.65
N ARG A 250 17.17 -10.14 -9.31
CA ARG A 250 18.12 -9.55 -10.26
C ARG A 250 19.35 -8.98 -9.60
N LEU A 251 19.20 -8.36 -8.44
CA LEU A 251 20.33 -7.82 -7.68
C LEU A 251 21.31 -8.93 -7.27
N ASN A 252 20.80 -10.11 -6.83
CA ASN A 252 21.61 -11.27 -6.50
C ASN A 252 22.36 -11.82 -7.74
N ALA A 253 21.71 -11.84 -8.90
CA ALA A 253 22.37 -12.24 -10.15
C ALA A 253 23.50 -11.26 -10.54
N LEU A 254 23.31 -9.97 -10.33
CA LEU A 254 24.33 -8.96 -10.58
C LEU A 254 25.48 -9.03 -9.56
N ALA A 255 25.24 -9.44 -8.31
CA ALA A 255 26.27 -9.69 -7.31
C ALA A 255 27.24 -10.79 -7.78
N ALA A 256 26.72 -11.88 -8.34
CA ALA A 256 27.54 -12.94 -8.94
C ALA A 256 28.39 -12.43 -10.12
N ILE A 257 27.85 -11.57 -10.98
CA ILE A 257 28.60 -10.94 -12.08
C ILE A 257 29.71 -10.04 -11.55
N ALA A 258 29.46 -9.33 -10.44
CA ALA A 258 30.43 -8.45 -9.79
C ALA A 258 31.49 -9.21 -8.97
N GLY A 259 31.35 -10.52 -8.79
CA GLY A 259 32.26 -11.33 -7.96
C GLY A 259 32.16 -11.00 -6.46
N VAL A 260 30.98 -10.59 -5.98
CA VAL A 260 30.71 -10.27 -4.57
C VAL A 260 29.53 -11.09 -4.05
N ASP A 261 29.52 -11.37 -2.74
CA ASP A 261 28.42 -12.13 -2.13
C ASP A 261 27.10 -11.37 -2.16
N VAL A 262 27.14 -10.06 -1.93
CA VAL A 262 25.94 -9.21 -1.83
C VAL A 262 26.22 -7.82 -2.40
N LEU A 263 25.28 -7.31 -3.20
CA LEU A 263 25.23 -5.89 -3.55
C LEU A 263 24.27 -5.18 -2.56
N PRO A 264 24.72 -4.15 -1.85
CA PRO A 264 23.87 -3.44 -0.90
C PRO A 264 22.80 -2.64 -1.62
N LYS A 265 21.61 -2.52 -0.99
CA LYS A 265 20.49 -1.70 -1.44
C LYS A 265 20.68 -0.24 -1.03
N GLY A 266 19.97 0.66 -1.73
CA GLY A 266 20.03 2.10 -1.47
C GLY A 266 21.20 2.79 -2.15
N ALA A 267 21.68 3.91 -1.56
CA ALA A 267 22.73 4.77 -2.09
C ALA A 267 23.54 5.47 -0.96
N GLY A 268 23.72 4.81 0.17
CA GLY A 268 24.49 5.32 1.32
C GLY A 268 25.97 4.94 1.31
N SER A 269 26.67 5.20 2.41
CA SER A 269 28.14 4.99 2.56
C SER A 269 28.58 3.55 2.27
N THR A 270 27.86 2.55 2.78
CA THR A 270 28.13 1.14 2.48
C THR A 270 28.07 0.83 0.98
N VAL A 271 27.14 1.49 0.26
CA VAL A 271 27.05 1.37 -1.21
C VAL A 271 28.26 2.01 -1.89
N ASP A 272 28.68 3.20 -1.43
CA ASP A 272 29.87 3.91 -1.96
C ASP A 272 31.15 3.06 -1.78
N GLU A 273 31.34 2.42 -0.62
CA GLU A 273 32.47 1.53 -0.33
C GLU A 273 32.52 0.30 -1.24
N VAL A 274 31.37 -0.38 -1.40
CA VAL A 274 31.29 -1.56 -2.30
C VAL A 274 31.48 -1.16 -3.74
N ALA A 275 30.94 -0.01 -4.16
CA ALA A 275 31.12 0.53 -5.51
C ALA A 275 32.59 0.85 -5.82
N ALA A 276 33.30 1.48 -4.88
CA ALA A 276 34.75 1.78 -5.03
C ALA A 276 35.58 0.50 -5.14
N ARG A 277 35.29 -0.52 -4.33
CA ARG A 277 35.98 -1.82 -4.41
C ARG A 277 35.75 -2.51 -5.76
N ILE A 278 34.51 -2.52 -6.26
CA ILE A 278 34.18 -3.11 -7.56
C ILE A 278 34.84 -2.30 -8.70
N ALA A 279 34.84 -0.97 -8.62
CA ALA A 279 35.52 -0.12 -9.60
C ALA A 279 37.03 -0.37 -9.62
N GLY A 280 37.66 -0.63 -8.48
CA GLY A 280 39.09 -0.97 -8.37
C GLY A 280 39.46 -2.32 -8.99
N SER A 281 38.59 -3.33 -8.93
CA SER A 281 38.83 -4.67 -9.46
C SER A 281 38.39 -4.86 -10.91
N GLY A 282 37.23 -4.30 -11.30
CA GLY A 282 36.60 -4.54 -12.60
C GLY A 282 36.44 -3.30 -13.48
N GLY A 283 36.88 -2.14 -12.99
CA GLY A 283 36.84 -0.88 -13.73
C GLY A 283 35.43 -0.31 -13.93
N ALA A 284 35.37 0.75 -14.72
CA ALA A 284 34.12 1.46 -15.03
C ALA A 284 33.12 0.57 -15.78
N GLU A 285 33.60 -0.33 -16.65
CA GLU A 285 32.74 -1.20 -17.47
C GLU A 285 31.94 -2.17 -16.60
N LEU A 286 32.56 -2.82 -15.62
CA LEU A 286 31.86 -3.70 -14.70
C LEU A 286 30.85 -2.93 -13.85
N LEU A 287 31.25 -1.76 -13.33
CA LEU A 287 30.36 -0.93 -12.54
C LEU A 287 29.12 -0.48 -13.34
N GLU A 288 29.28 -0.13 -14.61
CA GLU A 288 28.17 0.26 -15.50
C GLU A 288 27.19 -0.88 -15.78
N LYS A 289 27.65 -2.12 -15.85
CA LYS A 289 26.80 -3.31 -16.04
C LYS A 289 25.90 -3.61 -14.86
N ILE A 290 26.26 -3.16 -13.65
CA ILE A 290 25.55 -3.52 -12.43
C ILE A 290 24.86 -2.34 -11.72
N SER A 291 25.12 -1.09 -12.16
CA SER A 291 24.67 0.10 -11.45
C SER A 291 24.10 1.21 -12.36
N LYS A 292 23.44 2.19 -11.75
CA LYS A 292 22.84 3.34 -12.40
C LYS A 292 23.79 4.54 -12.37
N LYS A 293 24.31 4.95 -13.54
CA LYS A 293 25.34 5.98 -13.70
C LYS A 293 24.95 7.37 -13.21
N HIS A 294 23.67 7.70 -13.15
CA HIS A 294 23.21 9.03 -12.73
C HIS A 294 23.34 9.28 -11.23
N PHE A 295 23.60 8.25 -10.43
CA PHE A 295 23.91 8.42 -9.01
C PHE A 295 25.33 8.99 -8.82
N SER A 296 25.48 9.92 -7.86
CA SER A 296 26.79 10.49 -7.50
C SER A 296 27.81 9.43 -7.06
N THR A 297 27.34 8.30 -6.54
CA THR A 297 28.14 7.13 -6.17
C THR A 297 28.98 6.61 -7.34
N PHE A 298 28.48 6.69 -8.59
CA PHE A 298 29.24 6.22 -9.77
C PHE A 298 30.55 7.00 -9.95
N GLU A 299 30.46 8.33 -9.94
CA GLU A 299 31.62 9.20 -10.07
C GLU A 299 32.59 9.10 -8.87
N LYS A 300 32.04 8.99 -7.65
CA LYS A 300 32.85 8.81 -6.45
C LYS A 300 33.66 7.51 -6.51
N ALA A 301 33.03 6.40 -6.91
CA ALA A 301 33.69 5.10 -7.01
C ALA A 301 34.85 5.11 -8.02
N LEU A 302 34.67 5.75 -9.18
CA LEU A 302 35.74 5.86 -10.19
C LEU A 302 36.93 6.75 -9.75
N LYS A 303 36.66 7.78 -8.93
CA LYS A 303 37.72 8.63 -8.36
C LYS A 303 38.50 7.87 -7.29
N GLY A 304 37.80 7.16 -6.39
CA GLY A 304 38.43 6.37 -5.33
C GLY A 304 39.24 5.17 -5.84
N ALA A 305 38.90 4.62 -7.00
CA ALA A 305 39.67 3.54 -7.62
C ALA A 305 40.98 3.97 -8.28
N LYS A 306 41.21 5.28 -8.45
CA LYS A 306 42.42 5.87 -9.02
C LYS A 306 43.43 6.36 -7.94
N SER A 307 43.01 6.35 -6.68
CA SER A 307 43.83 6.71 -5.51
C SER A 307 44.47 5.47 -4.89
#